data_ebffeeee7324c47f4c7527259cc04b2e
#
_entry.id   ebffeeee7324c47f4c7527259cc04b2e
#
_cell.length_a   1.000
_cell.length_b   1.000
_cell.length_c   1.000
_cell.angle_alpha   90.00
_cell.angle_beta   90.00
_cell.angle_gamma   90.00
#
_symmetry.space_group_name_H-M   'P 1'
#
loop_
_entity.id
_entity.type
_entity.pdbx_description
1 polymer ?
#
loop_
_entity_poly.entity_id
_entity_poly.type
_entity_poly.pdbx_seq_one_letter_code
_entity_poly.pdbx_strand_id
1 'polypeptide(L)'
;MDIARADLTTTAEWNEPARTGRRNLLAACIVHALHDGYTDGLYAFLPIWQSQFRLSYAGLAVVRALYYGTMGGLQLPADRALRGTSPKAALLLATLIAVAGFVIMALPLGFAGLCFGLVIAGIGSSIQHPRGSVLVTETYGTASRRPLGIYNFSGDLGKATLPALAALLLPVLAWRPVLGLMAVLGLVVAGILFGLAPSISTVENTGTSAKRGGAGRGGFGLLTVIGGLDTATRMGYLLFLPFLIFGRGGGSATVGVALALLFIGGAFGKATCNWLSERLGVIGSVMATEAATTLLIILTLFTPLGATLVILPILGIVLNGTSSVLYGTVPELAPGGDTGRAFAIFYTSVIGSGGVAPIVYGSIADHSSQALGIVSAGLTAGAIIPLVAALRPSLRPATLNALETGSNSP
;
A
#
# COMPACT_ATOMS: atom_id res chain seq x y z
N MET A 1 47.57 41.96 23.21
CA MET A 1 46.72 41.14 24.12
C MET A 1 45.27 41.24 23.65
N ASP A 2 44.96 40.54 22.55
CA ASP A 2 43.64 40.43 21.96
C ASP A 2 43.52 39.06 21.31
N ILE A 3 43.07 38.09 22.14
CA ILE A 3 42.75 36.74 21.68
C ILE A 3 41.32 36.47 22.18
N ALA A 4 40.50 35.96 21.27
CA ALA A 4 39.24 35.27 21.48
C ALA A 4 37.97 36.11 21.63
N ARG A 5 37.37 36.48 20.53
CA ARG A 5 35.95 36.35 20.31
C ARG A 5 35.75 35.45 19.09
N ALA A 6 35.99 34.17 19.29
CA ALA A 6 35.58 33.16 18.30
C ALA A 6 34.11 32.91 18.45
N ASP A 7 33.39 33.35 17.50
CA ASP A 7 32.18 32.88 16.81
C ASP A 7 31.42 31.74 17.50
N LEU A 8 30.42 32.12 18.30
CA LEU A 8 29.31 31.27 18.72
C LEU A 8 28.16 31.21 17.67
N THR A 9 28.34 31.88 16.52
CA THR A 9 27.33 31.93 15.43
C THR A 9 27.43 30.73 14.49
N THR A 10 28.54 30.03 14.41
CA THR A 10 28.78 28.92 13.48
C THR A 10 28.08 27.62 13.85
N THR A 11 27.73 27.38 15.10
CA THR A 11 27.04 26.15 15.52
C THR A 11 25.52 26.13 15.18
N ALA A 12 24.90 27.29 15.01
CA ALA A 12 23.50 27.41 14.66
C ALA A 12 23.23 27.10 13.16
N GLU A 13 24.13 27.57 12.29
CA GLU A 13 24.00 27.39 10.84
C GLU A 13 24.17 25.93 10.35
N TRP A 14 25.02 25.15 11.02
CA TRP A 14 25.23 23.73 10.67
C TRP A 14 24.07 22.82 11.05
N ASN A 15 23.14 23.22 11.92
CA ASN A 15 22.00 22.43 12.36
C ASN A 15 20.71 22.70 11.57
N GLU A 16 20.61 23.80 10.83
CA GLU A 16 19.38 24.18 10.11
C GLU A 16 19.00 23.22 8.97
N PRO A 17 19.90 22.78 8.08
CA PRO A 17 19.56 21.82 7.03
C PRO A 17 19.11 20.47 7.60
N ALA A 18 19.75 19.99 8.65
CA ALA A 18 19.38 18.74 9.31
C ALA A 18 18.02 18.83 10.03
N ARG A 19 17.70 19.98 10.61
CA ARG A 19 16.43 20.26 11.28
C ARG A 19 15.28 20.35 10.27
N THR A 20 15.50 21.03 9.15
CA THR A 20 14.54 21.13 8.03
C THR A 20 14.27 19.75 7.43
N GLY A 21 15.30 18.94 7.19
CA GLY A 21 15.17 17.58 6.69
C GLY A 21 14.30 16.70 7.59
N ARG A 22 14.53 16.74 8.91
CA ARG A 22 13.71 15.98 9.89
C ARG A 22 12.26 16.44 9.91
N ARG A 23 11.98 17.75 9.79
CA ARG A 23 10.62 18.30 9.75
C ARG A 23 9.89 17.84 8.48
N ASN A 24 10.53 17.85 7.32
CA ASN A 24 9.97 17.40 6.07
C ASN A 24 9.66 15.89 6.10
N LEU A 25 10.57 15.07 6.62
CA LEU A 25 10.35 13.65 6.78
C LEU A 25 9.17 13.37 7.72
N LEU A 26 9.13 14.05 8.87
CA LEU A 26 8.03 13.89 9.84
C LEU A 26 6.68 14.27 9.20
N ALA A 27 6.63 15.39 8.48
CA ALA A 27 5.44 15.84 7.76
C ALA A 27 5.00 14.80 6.72
N ALA A 28 5.92 14.28 5.89
CA ALA A 28 5.63 13.23 4.92
C ALA A 28 5.11 11.97 5.60
N CYS A 29 5.74 11.53 6.70
CA CYS A 29 5.34 10.34 7.46
C CYS A 29 3.93 10.46 8.06
N ILE A 30 3.60 11.60 8.68
CA ILE A 30 2.29 11.81 9.29
C ILE A 30 1.19 11.80 8.21
N VAL A 31 1.42 12.47 7.08
CA VAL A 31 0.46 12.49 5.97
C VAL A 31 0.32 11.10 5.34
N HIS A 32 1.42 10.36 5.19
CA HIS A 32 1.37 8.99 4.66
C HIS A 32 0.59 8.06 5.58
N ALA A 33 0.88 8.08 6.88
CA ALA A 33 0.16 7.28 7.86
C ALA A 33 -1.36 7.59 7.84
N LEU A 34 -1.74 8.86 7.71
CA LEU A 34 -3.14 9.26 7.60
C LEU A 34 -3.80 8.67 6.35
N HIS A 35 -3.21 8.86 5.16
CA HIS A 35 -3.83 8.44 3.90
C HIS A 35 -3.88 6.92 3.74
N ASP A 36 -2.83 6.21 4.14
CA ASP A 36 -2.83 4.75 4.17
C ASP A 36 -3.84 4.21 5.19
N GLY A 37 -3.92 4.85 6.35
CA GLY A 37 -4.93 4.54 7.35
C GLY A 37 -6.36 4.84 6.89
N TYR A 38 -6.60 5.90 6.13
CA TYR A 38 -7.87 6.17 5.47
C TYR A 38 -8.25 5.05 4.49
N THR A 39 -7.29 4.66 3.65
CA THR A 39 -7.47 3.62 2.64
C THR A 39 -7.93 2.31 3.27
N ASP A 40 -7.23 1.85 4.29
CA ASP A 40 -7.50 0.54 4.89
C ASP A 40 -8.49 0.61 6.05
N GLY A 41 -8.70 1.79 6.63
CA GLY A 41 -9.76 2.05 7.62
C GLY A 41 -11.17 1.74 7.12
N LEU A 42 -11.39 1.85 5.80
CA LEU A 42 -12.68 1.57 5.18
C LEU A 42 -13.14 0.12 5.36
N TYR A 43 -12.22 -0.84 5.54
CA TYR A 43 -12.58 -2.24 5.79
C TYR A 43 -13.37 -2.44 7.08
N ALA A 44 -13.17 -1.61 8.10
CA ALA A 44 -13.92 -1.68 9.35
C ALA A 44 -15.42 -1.37 9.18
N PHE A 45 -15.77 -0.61 8.14
CA PHE A 45 -17.17 -0.18 7.89
C PHE A 45 -17.94 -1.14 6.97
N LEU A 46 -17.29 -2.06 6.28
CA LEU A 46 -17.94 -2.91 5.28
C LEU A 46 -19.15 -3.68 5.80
N PRO A 47 -19.12 -4.33 6.98
CA PRO A 47 -20.30 -5.04 7.51
C PRO A 47 -21.47 -4.10 7.79
N ILE A 48 -21.20 -2.88 8.24
CA ILE A 48 -22.24 -1.88 8.53
C ILE A 48 -22.87 -1.38 7.22
N TRP A 49 -22.06 -1.09 6.22
CA TRP A 49 -22.55 -0.65 4.91
C TRP A 49 -23.32 -1.77 4.20
N GLN A 50 -22.88 -3.05 4.34
CA GLN A 50 -23.63 -4.19 3.85
C GLN A 50 -25.03 -4.23 4.42
N SER A 51 -25.15 -4.18 5.74
CA SER A 51 -26.43 -4.22 6.44
C SER A 51 -27.32 -3.03 6.08
N GLN A 52 -26.78 -1.82 6.14
CA GLN A 52 -27.54 -0.58 5.98
C GLN A 52 -28.03 -0.38 4.54
N PHE A 53 -27.22 -0.70 3.55
CA PHE A 53 -27.55 -0.48 2.13
C PHE A 53 -27.93 -1.77 1.39
N ARG A 54 -28.01 -2.90 2.11
CA ARG A 54 -28.36 -4.22 1.59
C ARG A 54 -27.46 -4.64 0.40
N LEU A 55 -26.16 -4.39 0.54
CA LEU A 55 -25.19 -4.67 -0.50
C LEU A 55 -24.78 -6.14 -0.49
N SER A 56 -24.56 -6.70 -1.66
CA SER A 56 -23.87 -7.97 -1.84
C SER A 56 -22.35 -7.80 -1.61
N TYR A 57 -21.58 -8.89 -1.52
CA TYR A 57 -20.13 -8.82 -1.44
C TYR A 57 -19.51 -8.14 -2.66
N ALA A 58 -20.02 -8.45 -3.86
CA ALA A 58 -19.60 -7.75 -5.08
C ALA A 58 -19.94 -6.26 -5.02
N GLY A 59 -21.13 -5.90 -4.53
CA GLY A 59 -21.54 -4.51 -4.32
C GLY A 59 -20.61 -3.77 -3.37
N LEU A 60 -20.20 -4.39 -2.26
CA LEU A 60 -19.23 -3.83 -1.33
C LEU A 60 -17.84 -3.66 -1.98
N ALA A 61 -17.41 -4.63 -2.77
CA ALA A 61 -16.16 -4.55 -3.50
C ALA A 61 -16.17 -3.39 -4.51
N VAL A 62 -17.30 -3.16 -5.19
CA VAL A 62 -17.50 -1.99 -6.08
C VAL A 62 -17.40 -0.69 -5.29
N VAL A 63 -18.10 -0.59 -4.15
CA VAL A 63 -18.03 0.59 -3.25
C VAL A 63 -16.58 0.86 -2.83
N ARG A 64 -15.84 -0.18 -2.44
CA ARG A 64 -14.43 -0.07 -2.08
C ARG A 64 -13.56 0.34 -3.29
N ALA A 65 -13.88 -0.17 -4.47
CA ALA A 65 -13.18 0.14 -5.71
C ALA A 65 -13.37 1.61 -6.13
N LEU A 66 -14.46 2.31 -5.73
CA LEU A 66 -14.63 3.74 -5.96
C LEU A 66 -13.48 4.55 -5.34
N TYR A 67 -13.08 4.23 -4.13
CA TYR A 67 -11.93 4.87 -3.49
C TYR A 67 -10.60 4.38 -4.09
N TYR A 68 -10.38 3.07 -4.07
CA TYR A 68 -9.11 2.45 -4.45
C TYR A 68 -8.78 2.65 -5.93
N GLY A 69 -9.76 2.48 -6.80
CA GLY A 69 -9.62 2.68 -8.24
C GLY A 69 -9.40 4.15 -8.61
N THR A 70 -10.10 5.08 -7.93
CA THR A 70 -9.88 6.52 -8.11
C THR A 70 -8.48 6.91 -7.65
N MET A 71 -8.06 6.45 -6.47
CA MET A 71 -6.72 6.68 -5.93
C MET A 71 -5.65 6.18 -6.90
N GLY A 72 -5.76 4.95 -7.39
CA GLY A 72 -4.77 4.36 -8.30
C GLY A 72 -4.81 4.96 -9.70
N GLY A 73 -6.00 5.10 -10.28
CA GLY A 73 -6.18 5.57 -11.66
C GLY A 73 -5.78 7.03 -11.88
N LEU A 74 -5.89 7.87 -10.83
CA LEU A 74 -5.57 9.29 -10.92
C LEU A 74 -4.14 9.66 -10.49
N GLN A 75 -3.30 8.73 -10.02
CA GLN A 75 -1.92 9.07 -9.58
C GLN A 75 -1.11 9.79 -10.67
N LEU A 76 -1.08 9.24 -11.89
CA LEU A 76 -0.33 9.85 -12.99
C LEU A 76 -0.94 11.18 -13.47
N PRO A 77 -2.26 11.30 -13.71
CA PRO A 77 -2.90 12.57 -14.02
C PRO A 77 -2.66 13.63 -12.93
N ALA A 78 -2.84 13.28 -11.66
CA ALA A 78 -2.66 14.20 -10.54
C ALA A 78 -1.20 14.66 -10.41
N ASP A 79 -0.23 13.76 -10.56
CA ASP A 79 1.19 14.12 -10.56
C ASP A 79 1.52 15.09 -11.69
N ARG A 80 1.02 14.85 -12.91
CA ARG A 80 1.23 15.76 -14.05
C ARG A 80 0.61 17.12 -13.81
N ALA A 81 -0.62 17.17 -13.30
CA ALA A 81 -1.33 18.43 -13.04
C ALA A 81 -0.63 19.29 -11.97
N LEU A 82 0.06 18.65 -11.02
CA LEU A 82 0.69 19.32 -9.89
C LEU A 82 2.21 19.46 -10.00
N ARG A 83 2.81 19.26 -11.17
CA ARG A 83 4.29 19.35 -11.35
C ARG A 83 4.87 20.69 -10.93
N GLY A 84 4.17 21.79 -11.21
CA GLY A 84 4.58 23.14 -10.81
C GLY A 84 4.26 23.51 -9.36
N THR A 85 3.62 22.63 -8.60
CA THR A 85 3.21 22.88 -7.22
C THR A 85 4.25 22.32 -6.25
N SER A 86 4.61 23.08 -5.21
CA SER A 86 5.52 22.57 -4.19
C SER A 86 4.96 21.30 -3.53
N PRO A 87 5.80 20.32 -3.17
CA PRO A 87 5.34 19.08 -2.55
C PRO A 87 4.50 19.31 -1.30
N LYS A 88 4.84 20.31 -0.49
CA LYS A 88 4.06 20.71 0.69
C LYS A 88 2.64 21.15 0.34
N ALA A 89 2.49 22.06 -0.64
CA ALA A 89 1.18 22.56 -1.06
C ALA A 89 0.35 21.43 -1.68
N ALA A 90 0.97 20.55 -2.46
CA ALA A 90 0.30 19.38 -3.04
C ALA A 90 -0.17 18.39 -1.95
N LEU A 91 0.63 18.12 -0.91
CA LEU A 91 0.23 17.27 0.21
C LEU A 91 -0.88 17.89 1.06
N LEU A 92 -0.84 19.21 1.27
CA LEU A 92 -1.92 19.93 1.95
C LEU A 92 -3.23 19.83 1.15
N LEU A 93 -3.18 20.08 -0.15
CA LEU A 93 -4.34 19.95 -1.05
C LEU A 93 -4.88 18.52 -1.04
N ALA A 94 -4.00 17.50 -1.14
CA ALA A 94 -4.36 16.09 -1.06
C ALA A 94 -5.14 15.77 0.22
N THR A 95 -4.62 16.22 1.36
CA THR A 95 -5.24 15.98 2.66
C THR A 95 -6.59 16.69 2.78
N LEU A 96 -6.70 17.96 2.33
CA LEU A 96 -7.95 18.68 2.38
C LEU A 96 -9.04 18.09 1.46
N ILE A 97 -8.66 17.61 0.27
CA ILE A 97 -9.59 16.88 -0.63
C ILE A 97 -10.05 15.59 0.03
N ALA A 98 -9.14 14.81 0.62
CA ALA A 98 -9.52 13.60 1.34
C ALA A 98 -10.45 13.90 2.52
N VAL A 99 -10.17 14.93 3.31
CA VAL A 99 -11.04 15.42 4.38
C VAL A 99 -12.43 15.75 3.85
N ALA A 100 -12.54 16.48 2.74
CA ALA A 100 -13.83 16.82 2.12
C ALA A 100 -14.62 15.54 1.78
N GLY A 101 -13.97 14.51 1.24
CA GLY A 101 -14.58 13.20 1.00
C GLY A 101 -15.12 12.55 2.28
N PHE A 102 -14.33 12.54 3.37
CA PHE A 102 -14.77 12.01 4.66
C PHE A 102 -15.90 12.83 5.29
N VAL A 103 -15.90 14.15 5.15
CA VAL A 103 -17.02 15.02 5.55
C VAL A 103 -18.29 14.65 4.78
N ILE A 104 -18.21 14.52 3.45
CA ILE A 104 -19.37 14.13 2.63
C ILE A 104 -19.94 12.78 3.07
N MET A 105 -19.07 11.78 3.34
CA MET A 105 -19.50 10.48 3.84
C MET A 105 -20.15 10.55 5.24
N ALA A 106 -19.72 11.49 6.07
CA ALA A 106 -20.30 11.71 7.41
C ALA A 106 -21.69 12.35 7.37
N LEU A 107 -22.04 13.08 6.30
CA LEU A 107 -23.35 13.69 6.15
C LEU A 107 -24.45 12.66 5.84
N PRO A 108 -25.72 12.93 6.19
CA PRO A 108 -26.83 12.02 5.96
C PRO A 108 -27.33 12.01 4.49
N LEU A 109 -26.42 11.90 3.54
CA LEU A 109 -26.67 11.93 2.08
C LEU A 109 -26.96 10.53 1.48
N GLY A 110 -27.21 9.52 2.32
CA GLY A 110 -27.51 8.16 1.88
C GLY A 110 -26.37 7.46 1.14
N PHE A 111 -26.72 6.51 0.28
CA PHE A 111 -25.75 5.71 -0.49
C PHE A 111 -24.98 6.55 -1.51
N ALA A 112 -25.67 7.49 -2.16
CA ALA A 112 -25.02 8.38 -3.14
C ALA A 112 -23.94 9.26 -2.50
N GLY A 113 -24.19 9.79 -1.29
CA GLY A 113 -23.20 10.55 -0.54
C GLY A 113 -21.98 9.71 -0.14
N LEU A 114 -22.19 8.45 0.27
CA LEU A 114 -21.11 7.51 0.53
C LEU A 114 -20.24 7.31 -0.72
N CYS A 115 -20.83 6.97 -1.86
CA CYS A 115 -20.12 6.73 -3.11
C CYS A 115 -19.36 7.97 -3.58
N PHE A 116 -20.00 9.15 -3.55
CA PHE A 116 -19.37 10.40 -3.96
C PHE A 116 -18.21 10.78 -3.02
N GLY A 117 -18.42 10.66 -1.71
CA GLY A 117 -17.35 10.91 -0.72
C GLY A 117 -16.14 10.00 -0.89
N LEU A 118 -16.36 8.71 -1.21
CA LEU A 118 -15.27 7.76 -1.51
C LEU A 118 -14.45 8.19 -2.73
N VAL A 119 -15.10 8.64 -3.81
CA VAL A 119 -14.42 9.14 -5.01
C VAL A 119 -13.59 10.38 -4.66
N ILE A 120 -14.16 11.36 -3.96
CA ILE A 120 -13.46 12.59 -3.56
C ILE A 120 -12.26 12.26 -2.65
N ALA A 121 -12.43 11.40 -1.66
CA ALA A 121 -11.33 10.98 -0.79
C ALA A 121 -10.22 10.23 -1.58
N GLY A 122 -10.62 9.40 -2.55
CA GLY A 122 -9.69 8.73 -3.48
C GLY A 122 -8.88 9.72 -4.34
N ILE A 123 -9.50 10.83 -4.81
CA ILE A 123 -8.79 11.90 -5.52
C ILE A 123 -7.70 12.50 -4.62
N GLY A 124 -8.01 12.83 -3.37
CA GLY A 124 -7.02 13.31 -2.40
C GLY A 124 -5.85 12.34 -2.24
N SER A 125 -6.14 11.06 -2.03
CA SER A 125 -5.11 10.03 -1.83
C SER A 125 -4.28 9.75 -3.10
N SER A 126 -4.82 10.00 -4.31
CA SER A 126 -4.05 9.87 -5.55
C SER A 126 -2.88 10.86 -5.66
N ILE A 127 -3.02 12.03 -5.05
CA ILE A 127 -1.98 13.08 -5.01
C ILE A 127 -0.91 12.74 -3.97
N GLN A 128 -1.32 12.18 -2.83
CA GLN A 128 -0.46 12.01 -1.66
C GLN A 128 0.74 11.08 -1.93
N HIS A 129 0.51 9.89 -2.51
CA HIS A 129 1.57 8.89 -2.66
C HIS A 129 2.76 9.37 -3.50
N PRO A 130 2.59 9.92 -4.72
CA PRO A 130 3.73 10.42 -5.48
C PRO A 130 4.37 11.63 -4.82
N ARG A 131 3.58 12.59 -4.31
CA ARG A 131 4.09 13.84 -3.75
C ARG A 131 4.78 13.67 -2.39
N GLY A 132 4.34 12.71 -1.58
CA GLY A 132 5.03 12.34 -0.33
C GLY A 132 6.42 11.78 -0.60
N SER A 133 6.54 10.87 -1.56
CA SER A 133 7.84 10.33 -1.98
C SER A 133 8.77 11.40 -2.56
N VAL A 134 8.23 12.32 -3.38
CA VAL A 134 8.98 13.47 -3.92
C VAL A 134 9.50 14.35 -2.80
N LEU A 135 8.68 14.70 -1.80
CA LEU A 135 9.14 15.51 -0.65
C LEU A 135 10.34 14.88 0.05
N VAL A 136 10.33 13.57 0.25
CA VAL A 136 11.44 12.85 0.89
C VAL A 136 12.67 12.81 -0.01
N THR A 137 12.51 12.52 -1.30
CA THR A 137 13.64 12.41 -2.24
C THR A 137 14.30 13.76 -2.52
N GLU A 138 13.54 14.84 -2.65
CA GLU A 138 14.08 16.19 -2.79
C GLU A 138 14.81 16.65 -1.53
N THR A 139 14.30 16.25 -0.35
CA THR A 139 14.93 16.62 0.93
C THR A 139 16.26 15.92 1.16
N TYR A 140 16.41 14.64 0.79
CA TYR A 140 17.56 13.81 1.14
C TYR A 140 18.46 13.43 -0.05
N GLY A 141 18.04 13.72 -1.29
CA GLY A 141 18.82 13.43 -2.49
C GLY A 141 19.27 11.97 -2.57
N THR A 142 20.56 11.75 -2.77
CA THR A 142 21.17 10.40 -2.86
C THR A 142 21.09 9.60 -1.56
N ALA A 143 20.90 10.24 -0.40
CA ALA A 143 20.73 9.61 0.90
C ALA A 143 19.27 9.24 1.24
N SER A 144 18.34 9.33 0.29
CA SER A 144 16.90 9.14 0.49
C SER A 144 16.46 7.71 0.83
N ARG A 145 17.30 6.69 0.61
CA ARG A 145 16.93 5.26 0.79
C ARG A 145 16.39 4.96 2.21
N ARG A 146 17.11 5.38 3.26
CA ARG A 146 16.68 5.18 4.65
C ARG A 146 15.46 6.02 5.02
N PRO A 147 15.41 7.34 4.72
CA PRO A 147 14.21 8.14 4.89
C PRO A 147 12.96 7.60 4.19
N LEU A 148 13.06 7.11 2.96
CA LEU A 148 11.96 6.45 2.25
C LEU A 148 11.50 5.17 2.96
N GLY A 149 12.41 4.41 3.56
CA GLY A 149 12.07 3.26 4.40
C GLY A 149 11.22 3.66 5.62
N ILE A 150 11.59 4.75 6.31
CA ILE A 150 10.82 5.30 7.44
C ILE A 150 9.45 5.80 6.98
N TYR A 151 9.41 6.51 5.85
CA TYR A 151 8.18 6.99 5.22
C TYR A 151 7.23 5.82 4.90
N ASN A 152 7.71 4.76 4.26
CA ASN A 152 6.89 3.58 3.95
C ASN A 152 6.41 2.86 5.22
N PHE A 153 7.25 2.73 6.24
CA PHE A 153 6.87 2.14 7.52
C PHE A 153 5.77 2.95 8.22
N SER A 154 5.80 4.29 8.11
CA SER A 154 4.73 5.13 8.68
C SER A 154 3.37 4.86 8.04
N GLY A 155 3.33 4.56 6.74
CA GLY A 155 2.10 4.12 6.06
C GLY A 155 1.58 2.80 6.65
N ASP A 156 2.45 1.82 6.84
CA ASP A 156 2.07 0.54 7.44
C ASP A 156 1.52 0.72 8.87
N LEU A 157 2.09 1.67 9.64
CA LEU A 157 1.57 2.03 10.96
C LEU A 157 0.17 2.65 10.87
N GLY A 158 -0.08 3.50 9.88
CA GLY A 158 -1.41 4.06 9.59
C GLY A 158 -2.45 2.97 9.29
N LYS A 159 -2.08 1.99 8.44
CA LYS A 159 -2.92 0.82 8.11
C LYS A 159 -3.25 -0.03 9.33
N ALA A 160 -2.34 -0.14 10.28
CA ALA A 160 -2.59 -0.89 11.51
C ALA A 160 -3.47 -0.12 12.50
N THR A 161 -3.27 1.19 12.63
CA THR A 161 -3.88 1.99 13.71
C THR A 161 -5.27 2.53 13.36
N LEU A 162 -5.47 3.13 12.18
CA LEU A 162 -6.75 3.77 11.85
C LEU A 162 -7.92 2.78 11.72
N PRO A 163 -7.80 1.61 11.07
CA PRO A 163 -8.87 0.62 11.09
C PRO A 163 -9.22 0.15 12.49
N ALA A 164 -8.21 -0.05 13.35
CA ALA A 164 -8.41 -0.45 14.73
C ALA A 164 -9.17 0.63 15.53
N LEU A 165 -8.75 1.89 15.43
CA LEU A 165 -9.40 3.02 16.09
C LEU A 165 -10.85 3.20 15.60
N ALA A 166 -11.08 3.16 14.29
CA ALA A 166 -12.43 3.24 13.73
C ALA A 166 -13.31 2.11 14.27
N ALA A 167 -12.82 0.87 14.25
CA ALA A 167 -13.56 -0.29 14.72
C ALA A 167 -13.84 -0.28 16.22
N LEU A 168 -12.95 0.29 17.05
CA LEU A 168 -13.16 0.48 18.49
C LEU A 168 -14.24 1.52 18.78
N LEU A 169 -14.43 2.50 17.91
CA LEU A 169 -15.45 3.55 18.08
C LEU A 169 -16.84 3.09 17.59
N LEU A 170 -16.92 2.18 16.64
CA LEU A 170 -18.17 1.72 16.02
C LEU A 170 -19.20 1.10 17.02
N PRO A 171 -18.81 0.42 18.12
CA PRO A 171 -19.76 -0.05 19.12
C PRO A 171 -20.46 1.05 19.92
N VAL A 172 -19.84 2.22 20.04
CA VAL A 172 -20.32 3.36 20.86
C VAL A 172 -20.79 4.54 20.02
N LEU A 173 -20.38 4.62 18.78
CA LEU A 173 -20.74 5.69 17.83
C LEU A 173 -21.29 5.10 16.54
N ALA A 174 -22.30 5.74 15.96
CA ALA A 174 -22.71 5.41 14.60
C ALA A 174 -21.55 5.66 13.60
N TRP A 175 -21.54 4.96 12.47
CA TRP A 175 -20.45 5.01 11.49
C TRP A 175 -20.20 6.41 10.90
N ARG A 176 -21.24 7.24 10.73
CA ARG A 176 -21.08 8.62 10.22
C ARG A 176 -20.29 9.52 11.15
N PRO A 177 -20.59 9.63 12.47
CA PRO A 177 -19.73 10.31 13.43
C PRO A 177 -18.28 9.80 13.41
N VAL A 178 -18.04 8.49 13.25
CA VAL A 178 -16.66 7.94 13.16
C VAL A 178 -15.95 8.48 11.93
N LEU A 179 -16.61 8.52 10.76
CA LEU A 179 -16.05 9.15 9.57
C LEU A 179 -15.83 10.67 9.77
N GLY A 180 -16.71 11.34 10.48
CA GLY A 180 -16.52 12.74 10.89
C GLY A 180 -15.27 12.94 11.75
N LEU A 181 -15.02 12.05 12.72
CA LEU A 181 -13.79 12.07 13.52
C LEU A 181 -12.54 11.81 12.67
N MET A 182 -12.62 10.92 11.67
CA MET A 182 -11.54 10.73 10.70
C MET A 182 -11.30 12.03 9.90
N ALA A 183 -12.35 12.75 9.49
CA ALA A 183 -12.21 14.05 8.83
C ALA A 183 -11.54 15.08 9.76
N VAL A 184 -11.92 15.16 11.03
CA VAL A 184 -11.28 16.03 12.03
C VAL A 184 -9.81 15.68 12.20
N LEU A 185 -9.45 14.40 12.29
CA LEU A 185 -8.05 13.96 12.32
C LEU A 185 -7.28 14.46 11.10
N GLY A 186 -7.89 14.39 9.91
CA GLY A 186 -7.28 14.93 8.69
C GLY A 186 -7.07 16.44 8.73
N LEU A 187 -8.01 17.21 9.31
CA LEU A 187 -7.83 18.65 9.51
C LEU A 187 -6.68 18.95 10.48
N VAL A 188 -6.55 18.18 11.55
CA VAL A 188 -5.43 18.28 12.49
C VAL A 188 -4.10 18.01 11.78
N VAL A 189 -4.04 16.95 10.97
CA VAL A 189 -2.83 16.62 10.18
C VAL A 189 -2.54 17.71 9.14
N ALA A 190 -3.55 18.27 8.47
CA ALA A 190 -3.37 19.41 7.56
C ALA A 190 -2.81 20.64 8.28
N GLY A 191 -3.28 20.93 9.49
CA GLY A 191 -2.74 22.01 10.33
C GLY A 191 -1.29 21.77 10.76
N ILE A 192 -0.96 20.54 11.16
CA ILE A 192 0.42 20.14 11.49
C ILE A 192 1.32 20.28 10.25
N LEU A 193 0.87 19.81 9.08
CA LEU A 193 1.62 19.93 7.83
C LEU A 193 1.88 21.40 7.48
N PHE A 194 0.87 22.26 7.64
CA PHE A 194 1.00 23.69 7.41
C PHE A 194 2.09 24.31 8.30
N GLY A 195 2.17 23.92 9.58
CA GLY A 195 3.16 24.43 10.54
C GLY A 195 4.55 23.81 10.43
N LEU A 196 4.65 22.54 10.04
CA LEU A 196 5.91 21.79 10.07
C LEU A 196 6.78 21.97 8.83
N ALA A 197 6.21 21.91 7.64
CA ALA A 197 7.00 21.84 6.43
C ALA A 197 7.38 23.24 5.91
N PRO A 198 8.67 23.61 5.84
CA PRO A 198 9.09 24.81 5.12
C PRO A 198 8.76 24.67 3.63
N SER A 199 8.49 25.80 2.97
CA SER A 199 8.33 25.82 1.51
C SER A 199 9.69 25.55 0.86
N ILE A 200 9.85 24.39 0.25
CA ILE A 200 10.98 24.10 -0.62
C ILE A 200 10.60 24.65 -1.98
N SER A 201 11.41 25.56 -2.52
CA SER A 201 11.30 25.98 -3.91
C SER A 201 11.58 24.76 -4.78
N THR A 202 10.72 24.51 -5.77
CA THR A 202 10.91 23.44 -6.73
C THR A 202 12.23 23.65 -7.47
N VAL A 203 13.26 22.91 -7.10
CA VAL A 203 14.41 22.71 -7.97
C VAL A 203 13.92 21.75 -9.04
N GLU A 204 13.87 22.20 -10.28
CA GLU A 204 13.66 21.33 -11.43
C GLU A 204 14.80 20.30 -11.46
N ASN A 205 14.58 19.19 -10.79
CA ASN A 205 15.40 18.01 -10.97
C ASN A 205 14.99 17.41 -12.33
N THR A 206 15.66 17.85 -13.38
CA THR A 206 15.77 17.09 -14.64
C THR A 206 16.51 15.81 -14.32
N GLY A 207 15.81 14.87 -13.67
CA GLY A 207 16.30 13.52 -13.43
C GLY A 207 16.49 12.85 -14.77
N THR A 208 17.70 12.97 -15.30
CA THR A 208 18.20 12.09 -16.37
C THR A 208 18.16 10.67 -15.80
N SER A 209 17.09 9.96 -16.13
CA SER A 209 17.02 8.52 -15.97
C SER A 209 18.20 7.94 -16.76
N ALA A 210 19.25 7.54 -16.05
CA ALA A 210 20.38 6.88 -16.65
C ALA A 210 19.84 5.60 -17.32
N LYS A 211 19.75 5.62 -18.66
CA LYS A 211 19.50 4.44 -19.48
C LYS A 211 20.66 3.47 -19.23
N ARG A 212 20.55 2.60 -18.25
CA ARG A 212 21.39 1.41 -18.20
C ARG A 212 20.87 0.50 -19.31
N GLY A 213 21.56 0.53 -20.45
CA GLY A 213 21.32 -0.37 -21.58
C GLY A 213 21.58 -1.81 -21.17
N GLY A 214 20.53 -2.48 -20.70
CA GLY A 214 20.48 -3.93 -20.57
C GLY A 214 19.49 -4.44 -21.59
N ALA A 215 19.87 -5.43 -22.40
CA ALA A 215 18.91 -6.17 -23.20
C ALA A 215 17.85 -6.70 -22.27
N GLY A 216 16.58 -6.24 -22.44
CA GLY A 216 15.46 -6.65 -21.60
C GLY A 216 15.38 -8.18 -21.59
N ARG A 217 15.57 -8.79 -20.42
CA ARG A 217 15.35 -10.22 -20.23
C ARG A 217 13.86 -10.48 -20.38
N GLY A 218 13.46 -11.52 -21.10
CA GLY A 218 12.07 -11.98 -21.13
C GLY A 218 11.56 -12.18 -19.71
N GLY A 219 10.23 -12.21 -19.51
CA GLY A 219 9.62 -12.49 -18.20
C GLY A 219 8.98 -11.29 -17.50
N PHE A 220 9.16 -10.05 -17.99
CA PHE A 220 8.53 -8.87 -17.39
C PHE A 220 6.99 -8.98 -17.39
N GLY A 221 6.38 -9.46 -18.48
CA GLY A 221 4.93 -9.68 -18.53
C GLY A 221 4.45 -10.67 -17.47
N LEU A 222 5.21 -11.75 -17.28
CA LEU A 222 4.91 -12.76 -16.25
C LEU A 222 5.07 -12.18 -14.83
N LEU A 223 6.12 -11.41 -14.56
CA LEU A 223 6.30 -10.70 -13.29
C LEU A 223 5.10 -9.76 -13.01
N THR A 224 4.63 -9.07 -14.05
CA THR A 224 3.47 -8.16 -13.95
C THR A 224 2.18 -8.90 -13.59
N VAL A 225 1.95 -10.07 -14.18
CA VAL A 225 0.82 -10.94 -13.83
C VAL A 225 0.94 -11.43 -12.39
N ILE A 226 2.12 -11.90 -11.97
CA ILE A 226 2.38 -12.34 -10.59
C ILE A 226 2.10 -11.23 -9.59
N GLY A 227 2.59 -10.01 -9.82
CA GLY A 227 2.31 -8.86 -8.95
C GLY A 227 0.83 -8.48 -8.88
N GLY A 228 0.12 -8.63 -10.00
CA GLY A 228 -1.34 -8.47 -10.06
C GLY A 228 -2.07 -9.51 -9.20
N LEU A 229 -1.71 -10.80 -9.31
CA LEU A 229 -2.32 -11.88 -8.54
C LEU A 229 -2.02 -11.79 -7.03
N ASP A 230 -0.78 -11.39 -6.65
CA ASP A 230 -0.41 -11.12 -5.25
C ASP A 230 -1.34 -10.05 -4.63
N THR A 231 -1.53 -8.95 -5.34
CA THR A 231 -2.44 -7.89 -4.87
C THR A 231 -3.91 -8.32 -4.90
N ALA A 232 -4.32 -9.09 -5.90
CA ALA A 232 -5.67 -9.67 -5.98
C ALA A 232 -5.98 -10.52 -4.74
N THR A 233 -5.06 -11.41 -4.35
CA THR A 233 -5.18 -12.24 -3.15
C THR A 233 -5.37 -11.40 -1.90
N ARG A 234 -4.49 -10.42 -1.70
CA ARG A 234 -4.52 -9.55 -0.52
C ARG A 234 -5.81 -8.75 -0.41
N MET A 235 -6.22 -8.07 -1.47
CA MET A 235 -7.43 -7.24 -1.48
C MET A 235 -8.70 -8.09 -1.41
N GLY A 236 -8.69 -9.29 -1.99
CA GLY A 236 -9.76 -10.26 -1.88
C GLY A 236 -9.95 -10.77 -0.45
N TYR A 237 -8.88 -11.18 0.22
CA TYR A 237 -8.96 -11.64 1.60
C TYR A 237 -9.43 -10.52 2.56
N LEU A 238 -8.91 -9.29 2.38
CA LEU A 238 -9.31 -8.12 3.18
C LEU A 238 -10.80 -7.79 3.02
N LEU A 239 -11.41 -8.03 1.86
CA LEU A 239 -12.86 -7.86 1.67
C LEU A 239 -13.65 -8.73 2.65
N PHE A 240 -13.22 -9.99 2.85
CA PHE A 240 -13.97 -10.98 3.63
C PHE A 240 -13.58 -11.02 5.11
N LEU A 241 -12.40 -10.53 5.48
CA LEU A 241 -11.89 -10.64 6.86
C LEU A 241 -12.88 -10.09 7.91
N PRO A 242 -13.49 -8.91 7.76
CA PRO A 242 -14.47 -8.41 8.73
C PRO A 242 -15.65 -9.38 8.92
N PHE A 243 -16.16 -9.94 7.84
CA PHE A 243 -17.29 -10.88 7.87
C PHE A 243 -16.91 -12.23 8.46
N LEU A 244 -15.69 -12.70 8.21
CA LEU A 244 -15.16 -13.91 8.83
C LEU A 244 -15.11 -13.77 10.38
N ILE A 245 -14.68 -12.61 10.85
CA ILE A 245 -14.63 -12.31 12.30
C ILE A 245 -16.04 -12.23 12.89
N PHE A 246 -16.98 -11.54 12.22
CA PHE A 246 -18.38 -11.49 12.68
C PHE A 246 -19.05 -12.87 12.70
N GLY A 247 -18.85 -13.69 11.66
CA GLY A 247 -19.38 -15.06 11.57
C GLY A 247 -18.87 -16.00 12.68
N ARG A 248 -17.83 -15.60 13.42
CA ARG A 248 -17.26 -16.33 14.56
C ARG A 248 -17.61 -15.71 15.91
N GLY A 249 -18.59 -14.83 15.95
CA GLY A 249 -19.03 -14.18 17.18
C GLY A 249 -18.19 -12.98 17.61
N GLY A 250 -17.24 -12.52 16.77
CA GLY A 250 -16.53 -11.27 17.00
C GLY A 250 -17.40 -10.06 16.69
N GLY A 251 -17.17 -8.96 17.39
CA GLY A 251 -17.82 -7.66 17.13
C GLY A 251 -16.92 -6.71 16.33
N SER A 252 -17.39 -5.47 16.12
CA SER A 252 -16.61 -4.44 15.40
C SER A 252 -15.23 -4.21 16.00
N ALA A 253 -15.12 -4.16 17.34
CA ALA A 253 -13.81 -4.02 18.01
C ALA A 253 -12.86 -5.17 17.68
N THR A 254 -13.37 -6.42 17.61
CA THR A 254 -12.58 -7.60 17.22
C THR A 254 -12.13 -7.53 15.76
N VAL A 255 -12.96 -6.97 14.86
CA VAL A 255 -12.55 -6.68 13.47
C VAL A 255 -11.37 -5.71 13.45
N GLY A 256 -11.41 -4.66 14.28
CA GLY A 256 -10.29 -3.72 14.39
C GLY A 256 -8.99 -4.38 14.85
N VAL A 257 -9.08 -5.24 15.87
CA VAL A 257 -7.94 -6.04 16.36
C VAL A 257 -7.42 -6.95 15.25
N ALA A 258 -8.31 -7.63 14.52
CA ALA A 258 -7.93 -8.51 13.41
C ALA A 258 -7.19 -7.77 12.29
N LEU A 259 -7.70 -6.61 11.86
CA LEU A 259 -7.05 -5.76 10.87
C LEU A 259 -5.69 -5.25 11.37
N ALA A 260 -5.62 -4.77 12.63
CA ALA A 260 -4.36 -4.33 13.24
C ALA A 260 -3.31 -5.44 13.26
N LEU A 261 -3.68 -6.65 13.71
CA LEU A 261 -2.77 -7.80 13.75
C LEU A 261 -2.25 -8.16 12.34
N LEU A 262 -3.13 -8.18 11.35
CA LEU A 262 -2.75 -8.46 9.96
C LEU A 262 -1.77 -7.39 9.43
N PHE A 263 -2.04 -6.10 9.65
CA PHE A 263 -1.19 -5.03 9.15
C PHE A 263 0.11 -4.86 9.93
N ILE A 264 0.11 -5.11 11.24
CA ILE A 264 1.35 -5.20 12.04
C ILE A 264 2.24 -6.31 11.50
N GLY A 265 1.68 -7.51 11.24
CA GLY A 265 2.41 -8.58 10.56
C GLY A 265 2.97 -8.10 9.22
N GLY A 266 2.15 -7.40 8.42
CA GLY A 266 2.55 -6.85 7.12
C GLY A 266 3.72 -5.86 7.19
N ALA A 267 3.78 -5.03 8.23
CA ALA A 267 4.90 -4.10 8.44
C ALA A 267 6.24 -4.85 8.64
N PHE A 268 6.23 -5.96 9.36
CA PHE A 268 7.40 -6.83 9.50
C PHE A 268 7.66 -7.68 8.26
N GLY A 269 6.63 -7.96 7.46
CA GLY A 269 6.71 -8.81 6.29
C GLY A 269 7.72 -8.33 5.26
N LYS A 270 7.82 -7.03 5.03
CA LYS A 270 8.78 -6.45 4.08
C LYS A 270 10.24 -6.80 4.45
N ALA A 271 10.60 -6.68 5.71
CA ALA A 271 11.95 -7.03 6.20
C ALA A 271 12.18 -8.55 6.15
N THR A 272 11.19 -9.34 6.61
CA THR A 272 11.26 -10.79 6.64
C THR A 272 11.39 -11.38 5.23
N CYS A 273 10.58 -10.92 4.27
CA CYS A 273 10.61 -11.43 2.90
C CYS A 273 11.88 -10.99 2.15
N ASN A 274 12.41 -9.79 2.42
CA ASN A 274 13.70 -9.39 1.87
C ASN A 274 14.83 -10.29 2.40
N TRP A 275 14.87 -10.54 3.71
CA TRP A 275 15.83 -11.49 4.29
C TRP A 275 15.67 -12.91 3.72
N LEU A 276 14.43 -13.36 3.51
CA LEU A 276 14.15 -14.66 2.92
C LEU A 276 14.64 -14.73 1.46
N SER A 277 14.48 -13.63 0.70
CA SER A 277 14.93 -13.54 -0.69
C SER A 277 16.46 -13.56 -0.81
N GLU A 278 17.18 -13.03 0.18
CA GLU A 278 18.65 -13.15 0.24
C GLU A 278 19.10 -14.60 0.47
N ARG A 279 18.30 -15.41 1.18
CA ARG A 279 18.61 -16.81 1.51
C ARG A 279 18.15 -17.81 0.45
N LEU A 280 16.94 -17.67 -0.05
CA LEU A 280 16.30 -18.62 -0.97
C LEU A 280 16.27 -18.12 -2.43
N GLY A 281 16.77 -16.91 -2.67
CA GLY A 281 16.57 -16.22 -3.95
C GLY A 281 15.11 -15.73 -4.11
N VAL A 282 14.89 -14.91 -5.13
CA VAL A 282 13.56 -14.34 -5.44
C VAL A 282 12.51 -15.44 -5.61
N ILE A 283 12.81 -16.47 -6.41
CA ILE A 283 11.85 -17.54 -6.72
C ILE A 283 11.50 -18.37 -5.49
N GLY A 284 12.49 -18.81 -4.73
CA GLY A 284 12.28 -19.62 -3.53
C GLY A 284 11.51 -18.85 -2.45
N SER A 285 11.82 -17.58 -2.29
CA SER A 285 11.12 -16.69 -1.35
C SER A 285 9.64 -16.54 -1.73
N VAL A 286 9.33 -16.17 -2.99
CA VAL A 286 7.94 -15.98 -3.45
C VAL A 286 7.17 -17.30 -3.38
N MET A 287 7.75 -18.43 -3.79
CA MET A 287 7.08 -19.76 -3.67
C MET A 287 6.73 -20.09 -2.22
N ALA A 288 7.66 -19.87 -1.29
CA ALA A 288 7.43 -20.15 0.13
C ALA A 288 6.36 -19.25 0.75
N THR A 289 6.41 -17.95 0.45
CA THR A 289 5.44 -16.97 0.97
C THR A 289 4.05 -17.19 0.38
N GLU A 290 3.91 -17.48 -0.92
CA GLU A 290 2.61 -17.74 -1.55
C GLU A 290 2.00 -19.07 -1.13
N ALA A 291 2.82 -20.11 -0.93
CA ALA A 291 2.36 -21.37 -0.35
C ALA A 291 1.85 -21.18 1.09
N ALA A 292 2.59 -20.41 1.91
CA ALA A 292 2.16 -20.07 3.27
C ALA A 292 0.90 -19.20 3.26
N THR A 293 0.79 -18.20 2.36
CA THR A 293 -0.39 -17.37 2.19
C THR A 293 -1.63 -18.22 1.86
N THR A 294 -1.51 -19.11 0.89
CA THR A 294 -2.60 -20.03 0.51
C THR A 294 -3.04 -20.87 1.70
N LEU A 295 -2.08 -21.53 2.37
CA LEU A 295 -2.36 -22.39 3.51
C LEU A 295 -3.03 -21.63 4.66
N LEU A 296 -2.48 -20.46 5.03
CA LEU A 296 -2.97 -19.67 6.15
C LEU A 296 -4.35 -19.06 5.86
N ILE A 297 -4.61 -18.58 4.65
CA ILE A 297 -5.95 -18.11 4.25
C ILE A 297 -6.97 -19.23 4.40
N ILE A 298 -6.68 -20.42 3.86
CA ILE A 298 -7.59 -21.57 3.94
C ILE A 298 -7.75 -22.01 5.40
N LEU A 299 -6.65 -22.05 6.19
CA LEU A 299 -6.69 -22.40 7.60
C LEU A 299 -7.61 -21.48 8.41
N THR A 300 -7.70 -20.18 8.06
CA THR A 300 -8.63 -19.27 8.72
C THR A 300 -10.10 -19.70 8.59
N LEU A 301 -10.47 -20.53 7.64
CA LEU A 301 -11.85 -21.04 7.50
C LEU A 301 -12.19 -22.10 8.55
N PHE A 302 -11.23 -22.82 9.07
CA PHE A 302 -11.43 -23.96 9.98
C PHE A 302 -11.07 -23.67 11.43
N THR A 303 -10.50 -22.50 11.74
CA THR A 303 -10.04 -22.16 13.08
C THR A 303 -11.06 -21.32 13.84
N PRO A 304 -11.20 -21.50 15.18
CA PRO A 304 -12.03 -20.63 16.01
C PRO A 304 -11.44 -19.21 16.08
N LEU A 305 -12.23 -18.25 16.56
CA LEU A 305 -11.87 -16.83 16.59
C LEU A 305 -10.49 -16.56 17.19
N GLY A 306 -10.19 -17.12 18.37
CA GLY A 306 -8.92 -16.91 19.05
C GLY A 306 -7.71 -17.40 18.23
N ALA A 307 -7.79 -18.60 17.63
CA ALA A 307 -6.75 -19.13 16.77
C ALA A 307 -6.61 -18.32 15.48
N THR A 308 -7.72 -17.84 14.91
CA THR A 308 -7.69 -16.94 13.75
C THR A 308 -6.89 -15.69 14.06
N LEU A 309 -7.15 -15.04 15.22
CA LEU A 309 -6.40 -13.83 15.61
C LEU A 309 -4.90 -14.08 15.77
N VAL A 310 -4.49 -15.28 16.23
CA VAL A 310 -3.06 -15.68 16.30
C VAL A 310 -2.45 -15.91 14.91
N ILE A 311 -3.24 -16.41 13.96
CA ILE A 311 -2.79 -16.65 12.58
C ILE A 311 -2.59 -15.34 11.83
N LEU A 312 -3.42 -14.31 12.08
CA LEU A 312 -3.43 -13.07 11.30
C LEU A 312 -2.09 -12.34 11.22
N PRO A 313 -1.29 -12.15 12.28
CA PRO A 313 0.02 -11.52 12.14
C PRO A 313 0.98 -12.35 11.29
N ILE A 314 0.94 -13.67 11.36
CA ILE A 314 1.77 -14.56 10.53
C ILE A 314 1.32 -14.46 9.06
N LEU A 315 0.01 -14.51 8.81
CA LEU A 315 -0.56 -14.28 7.49
C LEU A 315 -0.18 -12.89 6.98
N GLY A 316 -0.22 -11.87 7.83
CA GLY A 316 0.17 -10.50 7.49
C GLY A 316 1.60 -10.42 6.97
N ILE A 317 2.55 -11.13 7.61
CA ILE A 317 3.95 -11.19 7.18
C ILE A 317 4.06 -11.68 5.74
N VAL A 318 3.47 -12.84 5.43
CA VAL A 318 3.59 -13.44 4.10
C VAL A 318 2.74 -12.72 3.06
N LEU A 319 1.52 -12.33 3.38
CA LEU A 319 0.56 -11.66 2.48
C LEU A 319 1.02 -10.26 2.02
N ASN A 320 1.76 -9.52 2.85
CA ASN A 320 2.22 -8.17 2.52
C ASN A 320 3.72 -8.10 2.19
N GLY A 321 4.49 -9.13 2.55
CA GLY A 321 5.93 -9.15 2.36
C GLY A 321 6.35 -9.47 0.94
N THR A 322 5.64 -10.38 0.25
CA THR A 322 5.95 -10.85 -1.11
C THR A 322 6.04 -9.69 -2.10
N SER A 323 5.14 -8.71 -2.00
CA SER A 323 5.13 -7.55 -2.89
C SER A 323 6.47 -6.80 -2.88
N SER A 324 7.19 -6.71 -1.74
CA SER A 324 8.48 -6.02 -1.68
C SER A 324 9.56 -6.70 -2.54
N VAL A 325 9.54 -8.04 -2.59
CA VAL A 325 10.44 -8.85 -3.43
C VAL A 325 10.11 -8.65 -4.91
N LEU A 326 8.82 -8.69 -5.26
CA LEU A 326 8.35 -8.48 -6.64
C LEU A 326 8.72 -7.09 -7.17
N TYR A 327 8.48 -6.03 -6.36
CA TYR A 327 8.88 -4.66 -6.72
C TYR A 327 10.39 -4.53 -6.91
N GLY A 328 11.18 -5.18 -6.05
CA GLY A 328 12.65 -5.21 -6.17
C GLY A 328 13.14 -5.87 -7.45
N THR A 329 12.36 -6.79 -8.05
CA THR A 329 12.69 -7.53 -9.27
C THR A 329 12.33 -6.75 -10.56
N VAL A 330 11.46 -5.72 -10.50
CA VAL A 330 11.03 -4.93 -11.66
C VAL A 330 12.22 -4.36 -12.46
N PRO A 331 13.25 -3.73 -11.84
CA PRO A 331 14.39 -3.18 -12.60
C PRO A 331 15.19 -4.24 -13.34
N GLU A 332 15.27 -5.47 -12.83
CA GLU A 332 16.04 -6.56 -13.43
C GLU A 332 15.43 -7.07 -14.72
N LEU A 333 14.09 -7.01 -14.84
CA LEU A 333 13.32 -7.51 -15.97
C LEU A 333 12.76 -6.39 -16.86
N ALA A 334 13.13 -5.12 -16.61
CA ALA A 334 12.62 -3.96 -17.33
C ALA A 334 12.95 -4.04 -18.84
N PRO A 335 11.93 -4.03 -19.74
CA PRO A 335 12.14 -4.09 -21.18
C PRO A 335 12.98 -2.90 -21.68
N GLY A 336 14.04 -3.19 -22.42
CA GLY A 336 14.95 -2.15 -22.95
C GLY A 336 15.69 -1.33 -21.89
N GLY A 337 15.67 -1.77 -20.61
CA GLY A 337 16.26 -1.05 -19.49
C GLY A 337 15.45 0.18 -19.03
N ASP A 338 14.26 0.41 -19.60
CA ASP A 338 13.36 1.50 -19.18
C ASP A 338 12.60 1.13 -17.90
N THR A 339 13.28 1.34 -16.77
CA THR A 339 12.71 1.05 -15.43
C THR A 339 11.49 1.91 -15.11
N GLY A 340 11.44 3.15 -15.59
CA GLY A 340 10.31 4.04 -15.35
C GLY A 340 9.03 3.51 -15.99
N ARG A 341 9.09 3.12 -17.25
CA ARG A 341 7.98 2.50 -17.97
C ARG A 341 7.59 1.15 -17.36
N ALA A 342 8.59 0.33 -16.98
CA ALA A 342 8.34 -0.96 -16.34
C ALA A 342 7.58 -0.79 -15.01
N PHE A 343 8.00 0.12 -14.13
CA PHE A 343 7.26 0.41 -12.91
C PHE A 343 5.85 0.91 -13.19
N ALA A 344 5.66 1.80 -14.16
CA ALA A 344 4.33 2.30 -14.50
C ALA A 344 3.36 1.17 -14.91
N ILE A 345 3.82 0.23 -15.76
CA ILE A 345 3.02 -0.93 -16.18
C ILE A 345 2.76 -1.86 -15.00
N PHE A 346 3.78 -2.17 -14.20
CA PHE A 346 3.66 -3.04 -13.03
C PHE A 346 2.67 -2.48 -12.01
N TYR A 347 2.79 -1.19 -11.65
CA TYR A 347 1.85 -0.52 -10.74
C TYR A 347 0.41 -0.51 -11.26
N THR A 348 0.23 -0.27 -12.56
CA THR A 348 -1.11 -0.30 -13.17
C THR A 348 -1.75 -1.68 -13.04
N SER A 349 -0.99 -2.75 -13.26
CA SER A 349 -1.47 -4.12 -13.06
C SER A 349 -1.84 -4.40 -11.60
N VAL A 350 -0.97 -4.04 -10.67
CA VAL A 350 -1.16 -4.22 -9.22
C VAL A 350 -2.41 -3.48 -8.73
N ILE A 351 -2.55 -2.20 -9.09
CA ILE A 351 -3.70 -1.39 -8.65
C ILE A 351 -4.99 -1.85 -9.35
N GLY A 352 -4.91 -2.14 -10.65
CA GLY A 352 -6.05 -2.62 -11.43
C GLY A 352 -6.61 -3.93 -10.86
N SER A 353 -5.73 -4.90 -10.58
CA SER A 353 -6.16 -6.18 -10.01
C SER A 353 -6.70 -6.02 -8.58
N GLY A 354 -6.10 -5.14 -7.76
CA GLY A 354 -6.59 -4.82 -6.42
C GLY A 354 -7.98 -4.17 -6.40
N GLY A 355 -8.37 -3.47 -7.46
CA GLY A 355 -9.72 -2.95 -7.63
C GLY A 355 -10.71 -3.98 -8.18
N VAL A 356 -10.29 -4.79 -9.15
CA VAL A 356 -11.19 -5.71 -9.88
C VAL A 356 -11.34 -7.06 -9.17
N ALA A 357 -10.28 -7.65 -8.65
CA ALA A 357 -10.31 -8.99 -8.09
C ALA A 357 -11.30 -9.15 -6.91
N PRO A 358 -11.40 -8.19 -5.96
CA PRO A 358 -12.42 -8.28 -4.91
C PRO A 358 -13.85 -8.33 -5.44
N ILE A 359 -14.14 -7.70 -6.60
CA ILE A 359 -15.47 -7.76 -7.25
C ILE A 359 -15.73 -9.18 -7.75
N VAL A 360 -14.73 -9.82 -8.36
CA VAL A 360 -14.82 -11.21 -8.83
C VAL A 360 -15.03 -12.17 -7.66
N TYR A 361 -14.22 -12.07 -6.60
CA TYR A 361 -14.38 -12.93 -5.41
C TYR A 361 -15.69 -12.66 -4.68
N GLY A 362 -16.13 -11.40 -4.60
CA GLY A 362 -17.41 -11.02 -4.05
C GLY A 362 -18.57 -11.64 -4.85
N SER A 363 -18.50 -11.61 -6.18
CA SER A 363 -19.47 -12.25 -7.05
C SER A 363 -19.52 -13.78 -6.86
N ILE A 364 -18.36 -14.43 -6.71
CA ILE A 364 -18.31 -15.87 -6.37
C ILE A 364 -18.99 -16.11 -5.02
N ALA A 365 -18.72 -15.28 -4.02
CA ALA A 365 -19.33 -15.40 -2.70
C ALA A 365 -20.85 -15.20 -2.74
N ASP A 366 -21.35 -14.24 -3.52
CA ASP A 366 -22.78 -13.93 -3.66
C ASP A 366 -23.58 -15.08 -4.32
N HIS A 367 -22.95 -15.79 -5.28
CA HIS A 367 -23.60 -16.91 -5.98
C HIS A 367 -23.38 -18.27 -5.31
N SER A 368 -22.52 -18.36 -4.30
CA SER A 368 -22.19 -19.62 -3.64
C SER A 368 -22.08 -19.48 -2.12
N SER A 369 -20.94 -19.07 -1.61
CA SER A 369 -20.69 -18.84 -0.19
C SER A 369 -19.49 -17.94 0.05
N GLN A 370 -19.50 -17.22 1.19
CA GLN A 370 -18.35 -16.44 1.64
C GLN A 370 -17.07 -17.30 1.70
N ALA A 371 -17.19 -18.56 2.16
CA ALA A 371 -16.07 -19.48 2.24
C ALA A 371 -15.43 -19.72 0.87
N LEU A 372 -16.24 -19.89 -0.19
CA LEU A 372 -15.71 -20.10 -1.54
C LEU A 372 -15.04 -18.84 -2.09
N GLY A 373 -15.55 -17.64 -1.76
CA GLY A 373 -14.87 -16.38 -2.07
C GLY A 373 -13.48 -16.29 -1.43
N ILE A 374 -13.36 -16.67 -0.15
CA ILE A 374 -12.08 -16.72 0.59
C ILE A 374 -11.14 -17.77 -0.02
N VAL A 375 -11.63 -18.97 -0.31
CA VAL A 375 -10.86 -20.05 -0.96
C VAL A 375 -10.34 -19.59 -2.31
N SER A 376 -11.17 -18.90 -3.11
CA SER A 376 -10.77 -18.37 -4.42
C SER A 376 -9.62 -17.38 -4.30
N ALA A 377 -9.67 -16.48 -3.31
CA ALA A 377 -8.56 -15.57 -3.01
C ALA A 377 -7.28 -16.34 -2.59
N GLY A 378 -7.41 -17.35 -1.72
CA GLY A 378 -6.28 -18.20 -1.31
C GLY A 378 -5.67 -19.00 -2.46
N LEU A 379 -6.50 -19.59 -3.34
CA LEU A 379 -6.02 -20.32 -4.51
C LEU A 379 -5.36 -19.44 -5.55
N THR A 380 -5.71 -18.14 -5.59
CA THR A 380 -5.00 -17.16 -6.43
C THR A 380 -3.54 -17.02 -6.01
N ALA A 381 -3.24 -17.01 -4.70
CA ALA A 381 -1.86 -17.08 -4.19
C ALA A 381 -1.17 -18.39 -4.63
N GLY A 382 -1.85 -19.51 -4.50
CA GLY A 382 -1.34 -20.82 -4.96
C GLY A 382 -1.02 -20.84 -6.46
N ALA A 383 -1.81 -20.16 -7.29
CA ALA A 383 -1.57 -20.05 -8.73
C ALA A 383 -0.29 -19.25 -9.08
N ILE A 384 0.22 -18.42 -8.17
CA ILE A 384 1.49 -17.71 -8.35
C ILE A 384 2.67 -18.68 -8.35
N ILE A 385 2.60 -19.80 -7.61
CA ILE A 385 3.70 -20.75 -7.45
C ILE A 385 4.22 -21.29 -8.81
N PRO A 386 3.39 -21.89 -9.68
CA PRO A 386 3.85 -22.33 -10.99
C PRO A 386 4.31 -21.17 -11.89
N LEU A 387 3.68 -19.99 -11.79
CA LEU A 387 4.06 -18.82 -12.58
C LEU A 387 5.46 -18.30 -12.20
N VAL A 388 5.74 -18.24 -10.90
CA VAL A 388 7.08 -17.85 -10.43
C VAL A 388 8.14 -18.88 -10.78
N ALA A 389 7.81 -20.18 -10.77
CA ALA A 389 8.71 -21.21 -11.27
C ALA A 389 9.04 -21.03 -12.75
N ALA A 390 8.05 -20.65 -13.57
CA ALA A 390 8.24 -20.32 -14.98
C ALA A 390 9.09 -19.04 -15.22
N LEU A 391 9.20 -18.15 -14.21
CA LEU A 391 10.06 -16.95 -14.28
C LEU A 391 11.57 -17.29 -14.12
N ARG A 392 11.90 -18.49 -13.64
CA ARG A 392 13.27 -18.91 -13.33
C ARG A 392 14.31 -18.68 -14.45
N PRO A 393 14.04 -18.99 -15.73
CA PRO A 393 15.01 -18.75 -16.81
C PRO A 393 15.36 -17.28 -17.00
N SER A 394 14.39 -16.38 -16.75
CA SER A 394 14.55 -14.93 -16.94
C SER A 394 15.39 -14.26 -15.83
N LEU A 395 15.53 -14.89 -14.67
CA LEU A 395 16.31 -14.37 -13.54
C LEU A 395 17.71 -14.99 -13.41
N ARG A 396 18.05 -16.00 -14.22
CA ARG A 396 19.41 -16.58 -14.22
C ARG A 396 20.43 -15.58 -14.76
N PRO A 397 21.65 -15.50 -14.18
CA PRO A 397 22.74 -14.70 -14.74
C PRO A 397 23.08 -15.16 -16.15
N ALA A 398 23.32 -14.20 -17.08
CA ALA A 398 23.65 -14.49 -18.48
C ALA A 398 24.91 -15.36 -18.66
N THR A 399 25.80 -15.35 -17.67
CA THR A 399 27.05 -16.16 -17.65
C THR A 399 26.79 -17.67 -17.57
N LEU A 400 25.73 -18.13 -16.94
CA LEU A 400 25.41 -19.56 -16.85
C LEU A 400 24.76 -20.08 -18.15
N ASN A 401 23.96 -19.27 -18.83
CA ASN A 401 23.37 -19.64 -20.12
C ASN A 401 24.42 -19.77 -21.23
N ALA A 402 25.51 -18.96 -21.18
CA ALA A 402 26.62 -19.06 -22.16
C ALA A 402 27.44 -20.35 -21.96
N LEU A 403 27.54 -20.88 -20.76
CA LEU A 403 28.26 -22.11 -20.49
C LEU A 403 27.47 -23.36 -20.91
N GLU A 404 26.13 -23.34 -20.78
CA GLU A 404 25.27 -24.47 -21.21
C GLU A 404 25.09 -24.53 -22.72
N THR A 405 25.15 -23.38 -23.42
CA THR A 405 25.05 -23.33 -24.91
C THR A 405 26.40 -23.45 -25.63
N GLY A 406 27.51 -23.20 -24.95
CA GLY A 406 28.87 -23.28 -25.49
C GLY A 406 29.53 -24.68 -25.47
N SER A 407 28.88 -25.68 -24.87
CA SER A 407 29.42 -27.04 -24.77
C SER A 407 29.04 -27.97 -25.93
N ASN A 408 28.28 -27.48 -26.94
CA ASN A 408 27.89 -28.23 -28.12
C ASN A 408 28.35 -27.52 -29.42
N SER A 409 29.63 -27.32 -29.59
CA SER A 409 30.21 -27.12 -30.91
C SER A 409 31.29 -28.17 -31.11
N PRO A 410 31.19 -28.98 -32.18
CA PRO A 410 32.09 -30.10 -32.44
C PRO A 410 33.54 -29.65 -32.79
#